data_b38c62f1b1b5225bd3b58c0e58ea669b
#
_entry.id   b38c62f1b1b5225bd3b58c0e58ea669b
#
_cell.length_a   1.000
_cell.length_b   1.000
_cell.length_c   1.000
_cell.angle_alpha   90.00
_cell.angle_beta   90.00
_cell.angle_gamma   90.00
#
_symmetry.space_group_name_H-M   'P 1'
#
loop_
_entity.id
_entity.type
_entity.pdbx_description
1 polymer ?
#
loop_
_entity_poly.entity_id
_entity_poly.type
_entity_poly.pdbx_seq_one_letter_code
_entity_poly.pdbx_strand_id
1 'polypeptide(L)'
;TFHACTVGEALRMDLPSFDFIGAHGLWSWVGDAARAEIVAFVERSLKPGALLSLSYNALPGCAEMIALREMMLAYADHKGGGTLERLRNGLAYVRFMAENRSGFFERRPELAARIDELMRSDVRYLAHEYFTPNWKPEYFAAVARRLAPQGLLYAGSCPPELNYTDLSIPERFRPFFDS
;
A
#
# COMPACT_ATOMS: atom_id res chain seq x y z
N THR A 1 26.34 6.09 3.34
CA THR A 1 26.23 5.72 4.77
C THR A 1 24.88 5.08 5.02
N PHE A 2 24.84 3.99 5.80
CA PHE A 2 23.60 3.33 6.24
C PHE A 2 23.41 3.61 7.72
N HIS A 3 22.16 3.93 8.09
CA HIS A 3 21.76 4.17 9.48
C HIS A 3 20.64 3.22 9.86
N ALA A 4 20.83 2.42 10.89
CA ALA A 4 19.79 1.55 11.47
C ALA A 4 19.00 2.38 12.50
N CYS A 5 18.01 3.13 12.04
CA CYS A 5 17.21 4.03 12.88
C CYS A 5 15.77 4.13 12.39
N THR A 6 14.88 4.57 13.25
CA THR A 6 13.52 4.97 12.86
C THR A 6 13.54 6.33 12.14
N VAL A 7 12.45 6.67 11.45
CA VAL A 7 12.33 8.00 10.82
C VAL A 7 12.37 9.13 11.87
N GLY A 8 11.74 8.91 13.05
CA GLY A 8 11.79 9.86 14.16
C GLY A 8 13.19 10.05 14.73
N GLU A 9 14.04 9.03 14.71
CA GLU A 9 15.47 9.16 15.07
C GLU A 9 16.24 9.90 13.98
N ALA A 10 15.98 9.59 12.70
CA ALA A 10 16.60 10.29 11.57
C ALA A 10 16.28 11.79 11.57
N LEU A 11 15.10 12.20 12.04
CA LEU A 11 14.75 13.61 12.23
C LEU A 11 15.65 14.34 13.24
N ARG A 12 16.31 13.63 14.15
CA ARG A 12 17.22 14.22 15.14
C ARG A 12 18.68 14.19 14.73
N MET A 13 18.98 13.51 13.61
CA MET A 13 20.35 13.40 13.08
C MET A 13 20.72 14.65 12.28
N ASP A 14 22.00 14.99 12.28
CA ASP A 14 22.55 16.00 11.37
C ASP A 14 22.79 15.39 9.99
N LEU A 15 21.73 15.38 9.18
CA LEU A 15 21.74 14.87 7.81
C LEU A 15 21.69 16.03 6.81
N PRO A 16 22.37 15.90 5.65
CA PRO A 16 22.29 16.89 4.59
C PRO A 16 20.89 16.95 3.98
N SER A 17 20.59 18.01 3.26
CA SER A 17 19.42 18.04 2.38
C SER A 17 19.65 17.21 1.11
N PHE A 18 18.59 16.57 0.62
CA PHE A 18 18.63 15.60 -0.47
C PHE A 18 17.96 16.12 -1.74
N ASP A 19 18.50 15.74 -2.89
CA ASP A 19 17.89 15.97 -4.21
C ASP A 19 16.85 14.89 -4.56
N PHE A 20 16.87 13.77 -3.82
CA PHE A 20 15.94 12.67 -3.98
C PHE A 20 15.72 11.96 -2.64
N ILE A 21 14.45 11.71 -2.30
CA ILE A 21 14.04 10.86 -1.19
C ILE A 21 13.17 9.74 -1.75
N GLY A 22 13.52 8.49 -1.47
CA GLY A 22 12.74 7.32 -1.86
C GLY A 22 12.14 6.61 -0.64
N ALA A 23 10.82 6.39 -0.63
CA ALA A 23 10.12 5.58 0.36
C ALA A 23 9.33 4.49 -0.36
N HIS A 24 10.02 3.39 -0.65
CA HIS A 24 9.45 2.23 -1.34
C HIS A 24 9.00 1.18 -0.34
N GLY A 25 7.74 0.69 -0.47
CA GLY A 25 7.21 -0.36 0.39
C GLY A 25 7.15 0.01 1.88
N LEU A 26 6.91 1.27 2.21
CA LEU A 26 6.89 1.75 3.60
C LEU A 26 5.51 2.33 3.99
N TRP A 27 4.98 3.23 3.18
CA TRP A 27 3.83 4.07 3.53
C TRP A 27 2.58 3.30 3.95
N SER A 28 2.25 2.20 3.25
CA SER A 28 1.05 1.40 3.54
C SER A 28 1.18 0.52 4.79
N TRP A 29 2.39 0.32 5.30
CA TRP A 29 2.67 -0.62 6.41
C TRP A 29 3.00 0.05 7.73
N VAL A 30 3.07 1.36 7.77
CA VAL A 30 3.36 2.13 8.99
C VAL A 30 2.11 2.83 9.51
N GLY A 31 2.09 3.09 10.84
CA GLY A 31 1.01 3.82 11.50
C GLY A 31 1.01 5.32 11.17
N ASP A 32 -0.08 6.01 11.54
CA ASP A 32 -0.24 7.44 11.23
C ASP A 32 0.84 8.32 11.89
N ALA A 33 1.35 7.94 13.06
CA ALA A 33 2.47 8.64 13.70
C ALA A 33 3.74 8.56 12.84
N ALA A 34 4.11 7.37 12.36
CA ALA A 34 5.28 7.21 11.49
C ALA A 34 5.10 7.90 10.12
N ARG A 35 3.86 7.92 9.58
CA ARG A 35 3.58 8.73 8.37
C ARG A 35 3.79 10.21 8.61
N ALA A 36 3.40 10.73 9.78
CA ALA A 36 3.67 12.11 10.15
C ALA A 36 5.17 12.39 10.25
N GLU A 37 5.95 11.46 10.84
CA GLU A 37 7.41 11.55 10.88
C GLU A 37 8.04 11.53 9.46
N ILE A 38 7.53 10.70 8.54
CA ILE A 38 7.98 10.69 7.14
C ILE A 38 7.72 12.06 6.49
N VAL A 39 6.53 12.63 6.67
CA VAL A 39 6.19 13.95 6.13
C VAL A 39 7.12 15.01 6.70
N ALA A 40 7.36 15.03 8.01
CA ALA A 40 8.28 15.97 8.67
C ALA A 40 9.73 15.79 8.18
N PHE A 41 10.15 14.54 7.95
CA PHE A 41 11.49 14.26 7.41
C PHE A 41 11.64 14.79 5.97
N VAL A 42 10.64 14.60 5.14
CA VAL A 42 10.62 15.13 3.76
C VAL A 42 10.67 16.66 3.78
N GLU A 43 9.81 17.31 4.58
CA GLU A 43 9.78 18.77 4.73
C GLU A 43 11.14 19.35 5.13
N ARG A 44 11.79 18.72 6.11
CA ARG A 44 13.09 19.16 6.61
C ARG A 44 14.24 18.94 5.64
N SER A 45 14.22 17.80 4.93
CA SER A 45 15.42 17.25 4.30
C SER A 45 15.38 17.26 2.77
N LEU A 46 14.24 17.49 2.13
CA LEU A 46 14.13 17.58 0.68
C LEU A 46 14.44 19.00 0.22
N LYS A 47 15.36 19.16 -0.75
CA LYS A 47 15.67 20.47 -1.32
C LYS A 47 14.50 21.01 -2.17
N PRO A 48 14.37 22.34 -2.32
CA PRO A 48 13.47 22.91 -3.32
C PRO A 48 13.77 22.37 -4.72
N GLY A 49 12.73 21.93 -5.44
CA GLY A 49 12.85 21.34 -6.79
C GLY A 49 13.33 19.89 -6.84
N ALA A 50 13.56 19.26 -5.69
CA ALA A 50 13.93 17.86 -5.58
C ALA A 50 12.71 16.92 -5.66
N LEU A 51 12.95 15.61 -5.75
CA LEU A 51 11.91 14.61 -5.97
C LEU A 51 11.72 13.70 -4.75
N LEU A 52 10.46 13.48 -4.38
CA LEU A 52 10.01 12.41 -3.50
C LEU A 52 9.42 11.28 -4.33
N SER A 53 10.00 10.07 -4.25
CA SER A 53 9.39 8.84 -4.77
C SER A 53 8.70 8.10 -3.64
N LEU A 54 7.39 7.92 -3.75
CA LEU A 54 6.57 7.27 -2.72
C LEU A 54 5.76 6.13 -3.35
N SER A 55 5.99 4.89 -2.90
CA SER A 55 5.15 3.76 -3.29
C SER A 55 4.23 3.34 -2.14
N TYR A 56 2.99 2.98 -2.48
CA TYR A 56 1.99 2.53 -1.53
C TYR A 56 0.89 1.72 -2.22
N ASN A 57 0.11 0.99 -1.44
CA ASN A 57 -1.06 0.28 -1.93
C ASN A 57 -2.19 1.28 -2.20
N ALA A 58 -2.50 1.48 -3.49
CA ALA A 58 -3.45 2.50 -3.92
C ALA A 58 -4.88 1.97 -4.02
N LEU A 59 -5.82 2.77 -3.55
CA LEU A 59 -7.26 2.58 -3.81
C LEU A 59 -7.65 3.27 -5.12
N PRO A 60 -8.61 2.70 -5.88
CA PRO A 60 -9.45 1.54 -5.58
C PRO A 60 -8.81 0.17 -5.88
N GLY A 61 -7.60 0.10 -6.46
CA GLY A 61 -6.97 -1.15 -6.91
C GLY A 61 -6.82 -2.22 -5.82
N CYS A 62 -6.60 -1.81 -4.55
CA CYS A 62 -6.48 -2.72 -3.42
C CYS A 62 -7.79 -2.95 -2.63
N ALA A 63 -8.95 -2.50 -3.12
CA ALA A 63 -10.20 -2.54 -2.36
C ALA A 63 -10.64 -3.98 -2.01
N GLU A 64 -10.50 -4.90 -2.94
CA GLU A 64 -10.86 -6.31 -2.72
C GLU A 64 -9.96 -6.99 -1.69
N MET A 65 -8.68 -6.62 -1.66
CA MET A 65 -7.74 -7.14 -0.66
C MET A 65 -8.06 -6.68 0.75
N ILE A 66 -8.69 -5.52 0.93
CA ILE A 66 -9.18 -5.08 2.25
C ILE A 66 -10.20 -6.08 2.77
N ALA A 67 -11.20 -6.43 1.95
CA ALA A 67 -12.25 -7.38 2.35
C ALA A 67 -11.66 -8.77 2.63
N LEU A 68 -10.81 -9.29 1.76
CA LEU A 68 -10.16 -10.60 1.97
C LEU A 68 -9.31 -10.61 3.25
N ARG A 69 -8.51 -9.55 3.45
CA ARG A 69 -7.68 -9.40 4.65
C ARG A 69 -8.51 -9.42 5.93
N GLU A 70 -9.57 -8.62 5.99
CA GLU A 70 -10.43 -8.56 7.18
C GLU A 70 -11.09 -9.92 7.47
N MET A 71 -11.51 -10.65 6.45
CA MET A 71 -12.03 -12.01 6.60
C MET A 71 -10.98 -12.97 7.14
N MET A 72 -9.74 -12.91 6.60
CA MET A 72 -8.62 -13.72 7.09
C MET A 72 -8.28 -13.41 8.54
N LEU A 73 -8.20 -12.13 8.91
CA LEU A 73 -7.86 -11.69 10.26
C LEU A 73 -8.94 -12.10 11.27
N ALA A 74 -10.22 -11.86 10.96
CA ALA A 74 -11.33 -12.20 11.84
C ALA A 74 -11.35 -13.69 12.18
N TYR A 75 -11.13 -14.56 11.18
CA TYR A 75 -11.07 -16.00 11.42
C TYR A 75 -9.80 -16.41 12.18
N ALA A 76 -8.66 -15.82 11.83
CA ALA A 76 -7.39 -16.07 12.48
C ALA A 76 -7.40 -15.67 13.95
N ASP A 77 -8.04 -14.55 14.30
CA ASP A 77 -8.18 -14.08 15.68
C ASP A 77 -9.06 -15.02 16.52
N HIS A 78 -10.13 -15.57 15.92
CA HIS A 78 -10.95 -16.58 16.55
C HIS A 78 -10.17 -17.89 16.86
N LYS A 79 -9.28 -18.31 15.95
CA LYS A 79 -8.48 -19.54 16.11
C LYS A 79 -7.27 -19.35 17.02
N GLY A 80 -6.69 -18.16 17.08
CA GLY A 80 -5.45 -17.88 17.80
C GLY A 80 -4.20 -18.46 17.13
N GLY A 81 -3.12 -18.56 17.88
CA GLY A 81 -1.85 -19.11 17.43
C GLY A 81 -0.81 -18.04 17.02
N GLY A 82 0.37 -18.47 16.58
CA GLY A 82 1.44 -17.59 16.09
C GLY A 82 1.11 -17.01 14.71
N THR A 83 1.81 -15.94 14.31
CA THR A 83 1.52 -15.17 13.08
C THR A 83 1.39 -16.05 11.83
N LEU A 84 2.31 -17.00 11.63
CA LEU A 84 2.27 -17.88 10.44
C LEU A 84 1.11 -18.88 10.50
N GLU A 85 0.75 -19.35 11.68
CA GLU A 85 -0.40 -20.23 11.88
C GLU A 85 -1.71 -19.46 11.64
N ARG A 86 -1.83 -18.28 12.20
CA ARG A 86 -2.96 -17.36 11.97
C ARG A 86 -3.15 -17.08 10.48
N LEU A 87 -2.07 -16.78 9.77
CA LEU A 87 -2.14 -16.57 8.32
C LEU A 87 -2.65 -17.81 7.57
N ARG A 88 -2.08 -19.00 7.86
CA ARG A 88 -2.53 -20.25 7.23
C ARG A 88 -4.01 -20.53 7.50
N ASN A 89 -4.46 -20.31 8.73
CA ASN A 89 -5.87 -20.45 9.09
C ASN A 89 -6.76 -19.46 8.34
N GLY A 90 -6.35 -18.21 8.24
CA GLY A 90 -7.07 -17.17 7.47
C GLY A 90 -7.16 -17.50 5.98
N LEU A 91 -6.07 -17.92 5.36
CA LEU A 91 -6.03 -18.34 3.95
C LEU A 91 -6.92 -19.57 3.72
N ALA A 92 -6.83 -20.58 4.57
CA ALA A 92 -7.65 -21.77 4.48
C ALA A 92 -9.15 -21.43 4.58
N TYR A 93 -9.50 -20.48 5.45
CA TYR A 93 -10.88 -20.00 5.59
C TYR A 93 -11.42 -19.32 4.34
N VAL A 94 -10.71 -18.33 3.80
CA VAL A 94 -11.19 -17.62 2.60
C VAL A 94 -11.24 -18.56 1.38
N ARG A 95 -10.31 -19.50 1.27
CA ARG A 95 -10.33 -20.54 0.26
C ARG A 95 -11.56 -21.43 0.39
N PHE A 96 -11.85 -21.94 1.59
CA PHE A 96 -13.06 -22.73 1.86
C PHE A 96 -14.34 -21.98 1.50
N MET A 97 -14.42 -20.69 1.84
CA MET A 97 -15.58 -19.85 1.51
C MET A 97 -15.74 -19.64 0.00
N ALA A 98 -14.63 -19.50 -0.73
CA ALA A 98 -14.64 -19.38 -2.19
C ALA A 98 -15.04 -20.69 -2.89
N GLU A 99 -14.46 -21.83 -2.49
CA GLU A 99 -14.79 -23.16 -3.02
C GLU A 99 -16.27 -23.52 -2.80
N ASN A 100 -16.86 -23.08 -1.70
CA ASN A 100 -18.28 -23.29 -1.39
C ASN A 100 -19.21 -22.17 -1.89
N ARG A 101 -18.73 -21.27 -2.74
CA ARG A 101 -19.50 -20.21 -3.37
C ARG A 101 -20.35 -19.40 -2.38
N SER A 102 -19.78 -19.06 -1.20
CA SER A 102 -20.48 -18.20 -0.28
C SER A 102 -20.83 -16.87 -0.96
N GLY A 103 -21.94 -16.23 -0.60
CA GLY A 103 -22.56 -15.13 -1.36
C GLY A 103 -21.64 -13.96 -1.72
N PHE A 104 -20.56 -13.71 -0.95
CA PHE A 104 -19.53 -12.74 -1.31
C PHE A 104 -18.70 -13.22 -2.51
N PHE A 105 -18.23 -14.46 -2.50
CA PHE A 105 -17.40 -15.07 -3.54
C PHE A 105 -18.19 -15.47 -4.78
N GLU A 106 -19.45 -15.88 -4.62
CA GLU A 106 -20.33 -16.19 -5.76
C GLU A 106 -20.48 -15.00 -6.71
N ARG A 107 -20.52 -13.79 -6.17
CA ARG A 107 -20.61 -12.55 -6.93
C ARG A 107 -19.25 -11.98 -7.39
N ARG A 108 -18.14 -12.63 -7.02
CA ARG A 108 -16.76 -12.22 -7.32
C ARG A 108 -15.88 -13.42 -7.63
N PRO A 109 -16.15 -14.12 -8.73
CA PRO A 109 -15.41 -15.35 -9.09
C PRO A 109 -13.91 -15.08 -9.32
N GLU A 110 -13.51 -13.86 -9.67
CA GLU A 110 -12.13 -13.43 -9.85
C GLU A 110 -11.32 -13.54 -8.55
N LEU A 111 -11.96 -13.45 -7.39
CA LEU A 111 -11.26 -13.57 -6.11
C LEU A 111 -10.77 -14.99 -5.83
N ALA A 112 -11.36 -16.01 -6.43
CA ALA A 112 -10.87 -17.39 -6.31
C ALA A 112 -9.45 -17.50 -6.90
N ALA A 113 -9.22 -16.96 -8.09
CA ALA A 113 -7.89 -16.92 -8.71
C ALA A 113 -6.89 -16.15 -7.85
N ARG A 114 -7.31 -15.02 -7.25
CA ARG A 114 -6.48 -14.24 -6.32
C ARG A 114 -6.10 -15.03 -5.07
N ILE A 115 -7.03 -15.78 -4.50
CA ILE A 115 -6.74 -16.67 -3.34
C ILE A 115 -5.74 -17.75 -3.74
N ASP A 116 -5.87 -18.33 -4.92
CA ASP A 116 -4.92 -19.34 -5.41
C ASP A 116 -3.51 -18.76 -5.62
N GLU A 117 -3.38 -17.50 -6.04
CA GLU A 117 -2.10 -16.79 -6.09
C GLU A 117 -1.49 -16.62 -4.68
N LEU A 118 -2.31 -16.18 -3.72
CA LEU A 118 -1.88 -16.03 -2.33
C LEU A 118 -1.42 -17.38 -1.75
N MET A 119 -2.15 -18.46 -2.02
CA MET A 119 -1.78 -19.80 -1.55
C MET A 119 -0.45 -20.31 -2.11
N ARG A 120 -0.02 -19.82 -3.28
CA ARG A 120 1.28 -20.16 -3.88
C ARG A 120 2.42 -19.25 -3.43
N SER A 121 2.10 -18.13 -2.78
CA SER A 121 3.08 -17.15 -2.33
C SER A 121 3.81 -17.61 -1.05
N ASP A 122 5.00 -17.04 -0.81
CA ASP A 122 5.72 -17.30 0.44
C ASP A 122 4.91 -16.81 1.64
N VAL A 123 4.70 -17.71 2.60
CA VAL A 123 3.86 -17.43 3.78
C VAL A 123 4.45 -16.34 4.69
N ARG A 124 5.78 -16.15 4.69
CA ARG A 124 6.43 -15.10 5.48
C ARG A 124 6.22 -13.73 4.82
N TYR A 125 6.28 -13.70 3.49
CA TYR A 125 5.94 -12.50 2.72
C TYR A 125 4.49 -12.10 2.97
N LEU A 126 3.54 -13.04 2.87
CA LEU A 126 2.12 -12.75 3.12
C LEU A 126 1.83 -12.31 4.56
N ALA A 127 2.55 -12.88 5.54
CA ALA A 127 2.43 -12.46 6.94
C ALA A 127 2.86 -11.00 7.12
N HIS A 128 3.97 -10.60 6.49
CA HIS A 128 4.43 -9.22 6.48
C HIS A 128 3.47 -8.31 5.71
N GLU A 129 2.98 -8.75 4.55
CA GLU A 129 2.12 -7.97 3.68
C GLU A 129 0.74 -7.72 4.30
N TYR A 130 0.07 -8.74 4.81
CA TYR A 130 -1.35 -8.65 5.18
C TYR A 130 -1.65 -8.83 6.67
N PHE A 131 -0.73 -9.37 7.47
CA PHE A 131 -0.94 -9.60 8.91
C PHE A 131 -0.22 -8.58 9.79
N THR A 132 0.29 -7.50 9.21
CA THR A 132 0.76 -6.33 9.94
C THR A 132 -0.43 -5.47 10.42
N PRO A 133 -0.40 -4.92 11.65
CA PRO A 133 -1.52 -4.16 12.20
C PRO A 133 -1.79 -2.84 11.45
N ASN A 134 -0.77 -2.26 10.83
CA ASN A 134 -0.83 -0.92 10.24
C ASN A 134 -1.10 -0.91 8.73
N TRP A 135 -1.34 -2.06 8.10
CA TRP A 135 -1.60 -2.11 6.67
C TRP A 135 -2.83 -1.28 6.29
N LYS A 136 -2.63 -0.27 5.45
CA LYS A 136 -3.67 0.70 5.08
C LYS A 136 -3.43 1.21 3.67
N PRO A 137 -4.18 0.71 2.68
CA PRO A 137 -4.26 1.32 1.35
C PRO A 137 -4.93 2.70 1.43
N GLU A 138 -4.48 3.64 0.60
CA GLU A 138 -5.03 4.99 0.56
C GLU A 138 -5.32 5.44 -0.88
N TYR A 139 -6.29 6.35 -1.05
CA TYR A 139 -6.51 7.03 -2.33
C TYR A 139 -5.39 8.02 -2.61
N PHE A 140 -5.00 8.15 -3.87
CA PHE A 140 -4.03 9.15 -4.32
C PHE A 140 -4.35 10.56 -3.78
N ALA A 141 -5.59 10.99 -3.90
CA ALA A 141 -6.02 12.31 -3.42
C ALA A 141 -5.82 12.50 -1.90
N ALA A 142 -5.88 11.44 -1.10
CA ALA A 142 -5.64 11.52 0.34
C ALA A 142 -4.14 11.69 0.63
N VAL A 143 -3.29 10.95 -0.08
CA VAL A 143 -1.83 11.07 0.04
C VAL A 143 -1.37 12.44 -0.45
N ALA A 144 -1.84 12.89 -1.61
CA ALA A 144 -1.52 14.21 -2.16
C ALA A 144 -1.91 15.34 -1.20
N ARG A 145 -3.12 15.32 -0.63
CA ARG A 145 -3.55 16.32 0.37
C ARG A 145 -2.68 16.32 1.62
N ARG A 146 -2.13 15.18 2.03
CA ARG A 146 -1.24 15.09 3.19
C ARG A 146 0.13 15.71 2.91
N LEU A 147 0.60 15.63 1.67
CA LEU A 147 1.90 16.14 1.23
C LEU A 147 1.86 17.61 0.74
N ALA A 148 0.71 18.10 0.31
CA ALA A 148 0.55 19.45 -0.23
C ALA A 148 0.99 20.59 0.73
N PRO A 149 0.75 20.53 2.07
CA PRO A 149 1.21 21.57 2.97
C PRO A 149 2.74 21.77 3.00
N GLN A 150 3.53 20.76 2.60
CA GLN A 150 4.99 20.84 2.46
C GLN A 150 5.44 21.39 1.09
N GLY A 151 4.52 21.92 0.28
CA GLY A 151 4.82 22.46 -1.05
C GLY A 151 5.06 21.38 -2.12
N LEU A 152 4.71 20.10 -1.82
CA LEU A 152 4.88 19.00 -2.76
C LEU A 152 3.72 18.97 -3.76
N LEU A 153 4.06 18.90 -5.04
CA LEU A 153 3.14 18.74 -6.15
C LEU A 153 3.38 17.39 -6.83
N TYR A 154 2.32 16.81 -7.36
CA TYR A 154 2.45 15.57 -8.13
C TYR A 154 3.21 15.85 -9.43
N ALA A 155 4.34 15.18 -9.61
CA ALA A 155 5.20 15.31 -10.79
C ALA A 155 4.92 14.23 -11.84
N GLY A 156 4.43 13.06 -11.41
CA GLY A 156 4.12 11.95 -12.31
C GLY A 156 4.21 10.58 -11.62
N SER A 157 3.84 9.55 -12.37
CA SER A 157 4.00 8.13 -12.01
C SER A 157 5.38 7.62 -12.44
N CYS A 158 5.96 6.67 -11.67
CA CYS A 158 7.25 6.07 -12.01
C CYS A 158 7.24 5.32 -13.35
N PRO A 159 6.23 4.52 -13.73
CA PRO A 159 6.08 4.02 -15.08
C PRO A 159 5.78 5.18 -16.04
N PRO A 160 6.69 5.52 -16.99
CA PRO A 160 6.55 6.71 -17.82
C PRO A 160 5.26 6.74 -18.65
N GLU A 161 4.80 5.59 -19.13
CA GLU A 161 3.58 5.45 -19.93
C GLU A 161 2.32 5.90 -19.19
N LEU A 162 2.31 5.84 -17.85
CA LEU A 162 1.16 6.29 -17.05
C LEU A 162 1.02 7.84 -17.01
N ASN A 163 2.02 8.56 -17.49
CA ASN A 163 1.99 10.03 -17.52
C ASN A 163 1.45 10.60 -18.85
N TYR A 164 1.11 9.73 -19.80
CA TYR A 164 0.57 10.12 -21.10
C TYR A 164 -0.86 9.60 -21.24
N THR A 165 -1.81 10.52 -21.42
CA THR A 165 -3.25 10.20 -21.49
C THR A 165 -3.58 9.23 -22.61
N ASP A 166 -2.93 9.37 -23.74
CA ASP A 166 -3.09 8.52 -24.93
C ASP A 166 -2.52 7.11 -24.76
N LEU A 167 -1.61 6.89 -23.80
CA LEU A 167 -1.06 5.58 -23.46
C LEU A 167 -1.77 4.93 -22.27
N SER A 168 -2.20 5.73 -21.30
CA SER A 168 -2.72 5.23 -20.02
C SER A 168 -4.24 5.18 -19.94
N ILE A 169 -4.96 5.98 -20.74
CA ILE A 169 -6.41 6.10 -20.72
C ILE A 169 -7.00 5.52 -22.01
N PRO A 170 -7.84 4.46 -21.93
CA PRO A 170 -8.56 3.96 -23.09
C PRO A 170 -9.35 5.08 -23.79
N GLU A 171 -9.33 5.14 -25.13
CA GLU A 171 -9.93 6.20 -25.96
C GLU A 171 -11.36 6.56 -25.52
N ARG A 172 -12.19 5.57 -25.21
CA ARG A 172 -13.58 5.75 -24.75
C ARG A 172 -13.75 6.58 -23.49
N PHE A 173 -12.68 6.75 -22.68
CA PHE A 173 -12.71 7.52 -21.43
C PHE A 173 -12.06 8.89 -21.57
N ARG A 174 -11.27 9.15 -22.64
CA ARG A 174 -10.54 10.42 -22.84
C ARG A 174 -11.42 11.67 -22.78
N PRO A 175 -12.68 11.67 -23.32
CA PRO A 175 -13.54 12.84 -23.22
C PRO A 175 -13.83 13.34 -21.80
N PHE A 176 -13.61 12.52 -20.78
CA PHE A 176 -13.73 12.93 -19.38
C PHE A 176 -12.51 13.69 -18.85
N PHE A 177 -11.39 13.67 -19.57
CA PHE A 177 -10.12 14.25 -19.15
C PHE A 177 -9.65 15.40 -20.03
N ASP A 178 -10.26 15.56 -21.22
CA ASP A 178 -9.90 16.60 -22.19
C ASP A 178 -10.73 17.90 -22.01
N SER A 179 -11.42 18.05 -20.87
CA SER A 179 -12.29 19.21 -20.57
C SER A 179 -11.63 20.22 -19.63
#